data_e3f84231c49b2cfdbcc89738111cdf4f
#
_entry.id   e3f84231c49b2cfdbcc89738111cdf4f
#
_cell.length_a   1.000
_cell.length_b   1.000
_cell.length_c   1.000
_cell.angle_alpha   90.00
_cell.angle_beta   90.00
_cell.angle_gamma   90.00
#
_symmetry.space_group_name_H-M   'P 1'
#
loop_
_entity.id
_entity.type
_entity.pdbx_description
1 polymer ?
#
loop_
_entity_poly.entity_id
_entity_poly.type
_entity_poly.pdbx_seq_one_letter_code
_entity_poly.pdbx_strand_id
1 'polypeptide(L)'
;MRRILFVEDDDMSRDVIATRLSRSGFDVVMVEDGQKALDVVATQPFDLIILDMSMPVLTGWEVAARLKANPVTAPIPILALSARAMSTDRKKALDAGCGDFDRKPVDLPRLLGKIEALLAKAPPAEKSSARPHSN
;
A
#
# COMPACT_ATOMS: atom_id res chain seq x y z
N MET A 1 -15.44 -6.91 1.30
CA MET A 1 -14.35 -6.47 2.19
C MET A 1 -13.20 -5.94 1.36
N ARG A 2 -12.70 -4.77 1.71
CA ARG A 2 -11.58 -4.17 0.98
C ARG A 2 -10.30 -4.92 1.28
N ARG A 3 -9.51 -5.17 0.25
CA ARG A 3 -8.27 -5.91 0.38
C ARG A 3 -7.06 -4.98 0.35
N ILE A 4 -6.22 -5.09 1.37
CA ILE A 4 -5.02 -4.26 1.52
C ILE A 4 -3.79 -5.14 1.49
N LEU A 5 -2.80 -4.74 0.69
CA LEU A 5 -1.47 -5.34 0.72
C LEU A 5 -0.59 -4.50 1.65
N PHE A 6 -0.03 -5.13 2.67
CA PHE A 6 0.87 -4.45 3.60
C PHE A 6 2.28 -5.00 3.42
N VAL A 7 3.19 -4.11 3.01
CA VAL A 7 4.57 -4.46 2.71
C VAL A 7 5.47 -3.88 3.79
N GLU A 8 6.04 -4.76 4.62
CA GLU A 8 6.83 -4.35 5.80
C GLU A 8 7.82 -5.46 6.12
N ASP A 9 9.10 -5.10 6.24
CA ASP A 9 10.14 -6.09 6.52
C ASP A 9 10.29 -6.41 8.00
N ASP A 10 9.81 -5.56 8.91
CA ASP A 10 9.87 -5.83 10.34
C ASP A 10 8.72 -6.73 10.76
N ASP A 11 9.04 -7.93 11.27
CA ASP A 11 8.03 -8.94 11.61
C ASP A 11 7.04 -8.43 12.65
N MET A 12 7.53 -7.79 13.69
CA MET A 12 6.67 -7.33 14.78
C MET A 12 5.72 -6.22 14.32
N SER A 13 6.24 -5.25 13.60
CA SER A 13 5.40 -4.17 13.06
C SER A 13 4.37 -4.71 12.09
N ARG A 14 4.79 -5.64 11.24
CA ARG A 14 3.90 -6.25 10.24
C ARG A 14 2.74 -6.94 10.93
N ASP A 15 3.03 -7.77 11.93
CA ASP A 15 1.98 -8.54 12.60
C ASP A 15 1.02 -7.66 13.39
N VAL A 16 1.54 -6.67 14.11
CA VAL A 16 0.71 -5.78 14.93
C VAL A 16 -0.23 -4.96 14.06
N ILE A 17 0.30 -4.36 13.02
CA ILE A 17 -0.51 -3.48 12.17
C ILE A 17 -1.49 -4.28 11.34
N ALA A 18 -1.08 -5.42 10.80
CA ALA A 18 -1.97 -6.28 10.03
C ALA A 18 -3.14 -6.77 10.89
N THR A 19 -2.86 -7.16 12.14
CA THR A 19 -3.92 -7.58 13.05
C THR A 19 -4.92 -6.47 13.28
N ARG A 20 -4.44 -5.26 13.51
CA ARG A 20 -5.30 -4.11 13.75
C ARG A 20 -6.14 -3.75 12.53
N LEU A 21 -5.55 -3.82 11.36
CA LEU A 21 -6.28 -3.56 10.12
C LEU A 21 -7.35 -4.62 9.89
N SER A 22 -7.03 -5.88 10.15
CA SER A 22 -8.00 -6.95 10.03
C SER A 22 -9.19 -6.74 10.95
N ARG A 23 -8.93 -6.31 12.18
CA ARG A 23 -10.00 -6.02 13.14
C ARG A 23 -10.83 -4.82 12.72
N SER A 24 -10.29 -3.97 11.89
CA SER A 24 -11.01 -2.81 11.37
C SER A 24 -11.85 -3.14 10.13
N GLY A 25 -11.89 -4.40 9.74
CA GLY A 25 -12.76 -4.85 8.65
C GLY A 25 -12.08 -5.00 7.29
N PHE A 26 -10.75 -4.96 7.24
CA PHE A 26 -10.04 -5.13 5.99
C PHE A 26 -9.52 -6.56 5.84
N ASP A 27 -9.44 -7.00 4.59
CA ASP A 27 -8.80 -8.26 4.26
C ASP A 27 -7.33 -7.94 3.95
N VAL A 28 -6.42 -8.35 4.83
CA VAL A 28 -5.02 -7.93 4.77
C VAL A 28 -4.14 -9.07 4.32
N VAL A 29 -3.34 -8.82 3.29
CA VAL A 29 -2.29 -9.72 2.85
C VAL A 29 -0.96 -9.06 3.22
N MET A 30 -0.08 -9.78 3.90
CA MET A 30 1.21 -9.26 4.34
C MET A 30 2.33 -9.88 3.53
N VAL A 31 3.28 -9.05 3.11
CA VAL A 31 4.53 -9.53 2.53
C VAL A 31 5.69 -8.80 3.18
N GLU A 32 6.87 -9.40 3.12
CA GLU A 32 8.03 -8.95 3.89
C GLU A 32 9.05 -8.19 3.06
N ASP A 33 8.89 -8.12 1.75
CA ASP A 33 9.83 -7.39 0.90
C ASP A 33 9.17 -6.93 -0.40
N GLY A 34 9.91 -6.07 -1.11
CA GLY A 34 9.39 -5.45 -2.32
C GLY A 34 9.18 -6.41 -3.46
N GLN A 35 10.04 -7.42 -3.61
CA GLN A 35 9.88 -8.39 -4.68
C GLN A 35 8.62 -9.22 -4.48
N LYS A 36 8.37 -9.64 -3.24
CA LYS A 36 7.15 -10.37 -2.94
C LYS A 36 5.90 -9.51 -3.16
N ALA A 37 6.01 -8.22 -2.90
CA ALA A 37 4.91 -7.30 -3.19
C ALA A 37 4.59 -7.29 -4.69
N LEU A 38 5.61 -7.16 -5.52
CA LEU A 38 5.42 -7.17 -6.98
C LEU A 38 4.86 -8.50 -7.46
N ASP A 39 5.32 -9.60 -6.88
CA ASP A 39 4.84 -10.93 -7.25
C ASP A 39 3.37 -11.10 -6.92
N VAL A 40 2.95 -10.68 -5.73
CA VAL A 40 1.57 -10.92 -5.30
C VAL A 40 0.58 -10.02 -6.01
N VAL A 41 0.96 -8.78 -6.36
CA VAL A 41 0.03 -7.90 -7.11
C VAL A 41 -0.19 -8.40 -8.53
N ALA A 42 0.71 -9.23 -9.04
CA ALA A 42 0.54 -9.84 -10.36
C ALA A 42 -0.50 -10.95 -10.35
N THR A 43 -0.85 -11.49 -9.19
CA THR A 43 -1.74 -12.64 -9.08
C THR A 43 -3.06 -12.35 -8.39
N GLN A 44 -3.20 -11.24 -7.68
CA GLN A 44 -4.39 -10.91 -6.91
C GLN A 44 -4.70 -9.42 -7.01
N PRO A 45 -5.99 -9.06 -6.97
CA PRO A 45 -6.37 -7.65 -6.94
C PRO A 45 -6.25 -7.08 -5.52
N PHE A 46 -5.89 -5.81 -5.42
CA PHE A 46 -5.83 -5.08 -4.16
C PHE A 46 -6.50 -3.73 -4.31
N ASP A 47 -7.13 -3.27 -3.24
CA ASP A 47 -7.75 -1.96 -3.20
C ASP A 47 -6.78 -0.87 -2.78
N LEU A 48 -5.73 -1.26 -2.04
CA LEU A 48 -4.75 -0.31 -1.53
C LEU A 48 -3.48 -1.05 -1.14
N ILE A 49 -2.34 -0.38 -1.29
CA ILE A 49 -1.05 -0.92 -0.88
C ILE A 49 -0.45 0.03 0.16
N ILE A 50 -0.09 -0.51 1.33
CA ILE A 50 0.66 0.22 2.34
C ILE A 50 2.10 -0.24 2.21
N LEU A 51 3.00 0.68 1.96
CA LEU A 51 4.35 0.38 1.53
C LEU A 51 5.39 1.05 2.39
N ASP A 52 6.20 0.25 3.10
CA ASP A 52 7.34 0.77 3.86
C ASP A 52 8.42 1.21 2.86
N MET A 53 8.87 2.45 3.00
CA MET A 53 9.84 3.03 2.07
C MET A 53 11.28 2.66 2.40
N SER A 54 11.55 2.17 3.61
CA SER A 54 12.92 1.93 4.09
C SER A 54 13.35 0.48 4.03
N MET A 55 12.81 -0.30 3.12
CA MET A 55 13.16 -1.71 3.00
C MET A 55 14.50 -1.91 2.30
N PRO A 56 15.24 -2.98 2.66
CA PRO A 56 16.50 -3.29 1.99
C PRO A 56 16.28 -3.89 0.61
N VAL A 57 17.32 -3.92 -0.20
CA VAL A 57 17.39 -4.50 -1.54
C VAL A 57 16.52 -3.74 -2.52
N LEU A 58 15.21 -3.97 -2.47
CA LEU A 58 14.26 -3.25 -3.32
C LEU A 58 13.47 -2.31 -2.43
N THR A 59 13.79 -1.03 -2.49
CA THR A 59 13.19 -0.03 -1.62
C THR A 59 11.73 0.22 -1.97
N GLY A 60 10.99 0.83 -1.04
CA GLY A 60 9.62 1.22 -1.31
C GLY A 60 9.51 2.20 -2.47
N TRP A 61 10.49 3.08 -2.64
CA TRP A 61 10.53 4.01 -3.79
C TRP A 61 10.53 3.26 -5.10
N GLU A 62 11.36 2.22 -5.19
CA GLU A 62 11.47 1.40 -6.39
C GLU A 62 10.20 0.60 -6.65
N VAL A 63 9.61 0.05 -5.59
CA VAL A 63 8.36 -0.71 -5.72
C VAL A 63 7.26 0.21 -6.24
N ALA A 64 7.13 1.41 -5.64
CA ALA A 64 6.11 2.38 -6.06
C ALA A 64 6.29 2.76 -7.53
N ALA A 65 7.52 3.01 -7.95
CA ALA A 65 7.79 3.37 -9.34
C ALA A 65 7.39 2.27 -10.30
N ARG A 66 7.68 1.01 -9.95
CA ARG A 66 7.32 -0.11 -10.80
C ARG A 66 5.82 -0.34 -10.86
N LEU A 67 5.13 -0.17 -9.73
CA LEU A 67 3.68 -0.30 -9.70
C LEU A 67 3.00 0.76 -10.56
N LYS A 68 3.50 1.98 -10.51
CA LYS A 68 2.91 3.07 -11.27
C LYS A 68 3.27 3.01 -12.76
N ALA A 69 4.34 2.33 -13.10
CA ALA A 69 4.73 2.14 -14.50
C ALA A 69 3.91 1.05 -15.20
N ASN A 70 3.24 0.21 -14.46
CA ASN A 70 2.43 -0.89 -15.01
C ASN A 70 0.96 -0.47 -15.05
N PRO A 71 0.33 -0.41 -16.24
CA PRO A 71 -1.08 0.03 -16.34
C PRO A 71 -2.05 -0.79 -15.51
N VAL A 72 -1.74 -2.06 -15.24
CA VAL A 72 -2.61 -2.92 -14.44
C VAL A 72 -2.61 -2.50 -12.98
N THR A 73 -1.46 -2.12 -12.44
CA THR A 73 -1.31 -1.76 -11.03
C THR A 73 -1.33 -0.26 -10.77
N ALA A 74 -1.11 0.55 -11.80
CA ALA A 74 -1.06 2.01 -11.65
C ALA A 74 -2.29 2.61 -10.94
N PRO A 75 -3.51 2.11 -11.13
CA PRO A 75 -4.68 2.67 -10.45
C PRO A 75 -4.74 2.38 -8.95
N ILE A 76 -3.96 1.41 -8.45
CA ILE A 76 -4.03 1.05 -7.04
C ILE A 76 -3.39 2.15 -6.20
N PRO A 77 -4.10 2.74 -5.24
CA PRO A 77 -3.51 3.77 -4.40
C PRO A 77 -2.45 3.19 -3.49
N ILE A 78 -1.38 3.95 -3.29
CA ILE A 78 -0.26 3.55 -2.44
C ILE A 78 -0.16 4.54 -1.28
N LEU A 79 -0.13 4.01 -0.05
CA LEU A 79 0.12 4.79 1.14
C LEU A 79 1.53 4.47 1.61
N ALA A 80 2.42 5.45 1.51
CA ALA A 80 3.82 5.27 1.89
C ALA A 80 3.99 5.43 3.39
N LEU A 81 4.78 4.54 4.00
CA LEU A 81 5.16 4.65 5.41
C LEU A 81 6.65 4.83 5.51
N SER A 82 7.10 5.73 6.39
CA SER A 82 8.53 5.95 6.59
C SER A 82 8.83 6.21 8.05
N ALA A 83 9.98 5.69 8.51
CA ALA A 83 10.49 6.01 9.84
C ALA A 83 10.99 7.46 9.90
N ARG A 84 11.19 8.07 8.75
CA ARG A 84 11.64 9.45 8.65
C ARG A 84 10.46 10.33 8.25
N ALA A 85 10.25 11.40 9.00
CA ALA A 85 9.09 12.27 8.80
C ALA A 85 9.48 13.61 8.18
N MET A 86 10.50 13.61 7.32
CA MET A 86 10.96 14.84 6.70
C MET A 86 10.08 15.23 5.51
N SER A 87 9.95 16.52 5.30
CA SER A 87 9.13 17.00 4.20
C SER A 87 9.64 16.54 2.83
N THR A 88 10.96 16.35 2.71
CA THR A 88 11.54 15.83 1.48
C THR A 88 11.11 14.39 1.20
N ASP A 89 10.93 13.60 2.25
CA ASP A 89 10.46 12.21 2.09
C ASP A 89 9.02 12.17 1.61
N ARG A 90 8.19 13.06 2.15
CA ARG A 90 6.81 13.15 1.71
C ARG A 90 6.73 13.54 0.23
N LYS A 91 7.51 14.55 -0.17
CA LYS A 91 7.55 14.98 -1.56
C LYS A 91 8.02 13.86 -2.46
N LYS A 92 9.05 13.13 -2.04
CA LYS A 92 9.60 12.03 -2.79
C LYS A 92 8.57 10.92 -2.99
N ALA A 93 7.78 10.62 -1.94
CA ALA A 93 6.73 9.62 -2.03
C ALA A 93 5.66 10.03 -3.04
N LEU A 94 5.20 11.27 -2.97
CA LEU A 94 4.19 11.76 -3.89
C LEU A 94 4.71 11.80 -5.31
N ASP A 95 5.96 12.21 -5.50
CA ASP A 95 6.58 12.23 -6.82
C ASP A 95 6.74 10.83 -7.41
N ALA A 96 6.90 9.83 -6.55
CA ALA A 96 6.97 8.42 -7.00
C ALA A 96 5.60 7.85 -7.34
N GLY A 97 4.53 8.61 -7.13
CA GLY A 97 3.19 8.19 -7.47
C GLY A 97 2.35 7.68 -6.30
N CYS A 98 2.86 7.81 -5.07
CA CYS A 98 2.08 7.44 -3.89
C CYS A 98 0.95 8.43 -3.68
N GLY A 99 -0.20 7.93 -3.23
CA GLY A 99 -1.37 8.78 -3.02
C GLY A 99 -1.30 9.57 -1.73
N ASP A 100 -0.59 9.05 -0.73
CA ASP A 100 -0.39 9.75 0.53
C ASP A 100 0.84 9.18 1.22
N PHE A 101 1.19 9.76 2.34
CA PHE A 101 2.39 9.46 3.10
C PHE A 101 2.07 9.53 4.58
N ASP A 102 2.61 8.60 5.37
CA ASP A 102 2.50 8.66 6.81
C ASP A 102 3.83 8.25 7.43
N ARG A 103 3.99 8.56 8.70
CA ARG A 103 5.25 8.32 9.39
C ARG A 103 5.08 7.22 10.44
N LYS A 104 6.19 6.59 10.78
CA LYS A 104 6.27 5.69 11.93
C LYS A 104 6.72 6.49 13.15
N PRO A 105 6.33 6.13 14.34
CA PRO A 105 5.47 4.98 14.66
C PRO A 105 4.06 5.21 14.20
N VAL A 106 3.39 4.12 13.85
CA VAL A 106 2.03 4.18 13.30
C VAL A 106 1.05 4.60 14.38
N ASP A 107 0.25 5.60 14.04
CA ASP A 107 -0.91 6.02 14.83
C ASP A 107 -2.12 5.44 14.10
N LEU A 108 -2.77 4.46 14.70
CA LEU A 108 -3.81 3.72 14.00
C LEU A 108 -4.98 4.59 13.54
N PRO A 109 -5.55 5.48 14.38
CA PRO A 109 -6.62 6.35 13.90
C PRO A 109 -6.21 7.22 12.71
N ARG A 110 -5.00 7.75 12.74
CA ARG A 110 -4.48 8.55 11.62
C ARG A 110 -4.31 7.70 10.38
N LEU A 111 -3.75 6.51 10.53
CA LEU A 111 -3.55 5.59 9.41
C LEU A 111 -4.88 5.20 8.79
N LEU A 112 -5.87 4.83 9.62
CA LEU A 112 -7.19 4.45 9.12
C LEU A 112 -7.86 5.59 8.36
N GLY A 113 -7.72 6.82 8.84
CA GLY A 113 -8.27 7.98 8.16
C GLY A 113 -7.67 8.16 6.77
N LYS A 114 -6.36 7.97 6.65
CA LYS A 114 -5.69 8.07 5.35
C LYS A 114 -6.08 6.94 4.42
N ILE A 115 -6.22 5.72 4.96
CA ILE A 115 -6.68 4.58 4.17
C ILE A 115 -8.06 4.85 3.60
N GLU A 116 -8.99 5.30 4.44
CA GLU A 116 -10.35 5.54 4.01
C GLU A 116 -10.42 6.66 2.98
N ALA A 117 -9.61 7.70 3.15
CA ALA A 117 -9.57 8.80 2.19
C ALA A 117 -9.08 8.32 0.81
N LEU A 118 -8.07 7.45 0.79
CA LEU A 118 -7.56 6.92 -0.47
C LEU A 118 -8.56 5.96 -1.11
N LEU A 119 -9.20 5.13 -0.32
CA LEU A 119 -10.20 4.19 -0.84
C LEU A 119 -11.41 4.91 -1.41
N ALA A 120 -11.78 6.04 -0.82
CA ALA A 120 -12.91 6.83 -1.30
C ALA A 120 -12.68 7.41 -2.69
N LYS A 121 -11.42 7.60 -3.08
CA LYS A 121 -11.05 8.17 -4.37
C LYS A 121 -10.87 7.14 -5.47
N ALA A 122 -10.85 5.87 -5.13
CA ALA A 122 -10.55 4.80 -6.06
C ALA A 122 -11.70 3.81 -6.15
N PRO A 123 -11.94 3.19 -7.32
CA PRO A 123 -12.96 2.15 -7.42
C PRO A 123 -12.49 0.89 -6.69
N PRO A 124 -13.42 0.07 -6.17
CA PRO A 124 -13.05 -1.21 -5.56
C PRO A 124 -12.32 -2.11 -6.55
N ALA A 125 -11.30 -2.83 -6.07
CA ALA A 125 -10.52 -3.72 -6.91
C ALA A 125 -11.36 -4.83 -7.53
N GLU A 126 -12.26 -5.41 -6.75
CA GLU A 126 -13.14 -6.45 -7.25
C GLU A 126 -13.99 -5.97 -8.41
N LYS A 127 -14.47 -4.74 -8.29
CA LYS A 127 -15.27 -4.14 -9.34
C LYS A 127 -14.44 -3.96 -10.60
N SER A 128 -13.20 -3.50 -10.44
CA SER A 128 -12.31 -3.33 -11.57
C SER A 128 -11.99 -4.66 -12.23
N SER A 129 -11.65 -5.66 -11.43
CA SER A 129 -11.26 -6.96 -11.96
C SER A 129 -12.46 -7.75 -12.45
N ALA A 130 -13.64 -7.50 -11.90
CA ALA A 130 -14.85 -8.20 -12.34
C ALA A 130 -15.34 -7.73 -13.69
N ARG A 131 -14.71 -6.74 -14.27
CA ARG A 131 -15.11 -6.23 -15.58
C ARG A 131 -14.01 -6.34 -16.61
N PRO A 132 -13.51 -7.52 -16.77
CA PRO A 132 -12.55 -7.74 -17.85
C PRO A 132 -13.20 -7.52 -19.20
N HIS A 133 -14.47 -7.64 -19.20
CA HIS A 133 -15.29 -7.47 -20.36
C HIS A 133 -15.99 -6.15 -20.36
N SER A 134 -16.02 -5.51 -19.55
CA SER A 134 -16.75 -4.65 -19.17
C SER A 134 -17.34 -3.98 -19.50
N ASN A 135 -17.57 -4.46 -19.59
CA ASN A 135 -18.19 -4.20 -19.83
C ASN A 135 -18.33 -3.68 -19.67
#